data_1666487ac17458ca428543bd3b024380
#
_entry.id   1666487ac17458ca428543bd3b024380
#
_cell.length_a   1.000
_cell.length_b   1.000
_cell.length_c   1.000
_cell.angle_alpha   90.00
_cell.angle_beta   90.00
_cell.angle_gamma   90.00
#
_symmetry.space_group_name_H-M   'P 1'
#
loop_
_entity.id
_entity.type
_entity.pdbx_description
1 polymer ?
#
loop_
_entity_poly.entity_id
_entity_poly.type
_entity_poly.pdbx_seq_one_letter_code
_entity_poly.pdbx_strand_id
1 'polypeptide(L)'
;MDKIKFQENLIDQIKEAQLKLGFAKETIRLYYPAASLCRLLNIECQSGEALVEELENGNEFKDTPLGDIKFSLCGGERIEVQIPAEGAVYVNENIPDPPFLVSIINLFGHRHHSSEKELTIEDICACFKSFNDNYVCEKMETETDFDYVLYFPDGQPDAWYYCIKFEMNHVIYHRFTKEDYLSIVKCEI
;
A
#
# COMPACT_ATOMS: atom_id res chain seq x y z
N MET A 1 -16.65 7.64 10.39
CA MET A 1 -15.21 7.56 10.04
C MET A 1 -14.60 6.28 10.59
N ASP A 2 -13.99 5.46 9.74
CA ASP A 2 -13.33 4.19 10.12
C ASP A 2 -11.83 4.41 10.40
N LYS A 3 -11.56 4.84 11.62
CA LYS A 3 -10.19 5.13 12.07
C LYS A 3 -9.32 3.88 12.19
N ILE A 4 -9.93 2.76 12.57
CA ILE A 4 -9.18 1.50 12.79
C ILE A 4 -8.65 1.01 11.45
N LYS A 5 -9.50 0.90 10.45
CA LYS A 5 -9.11 0.50 9.09
C LYS A 5 -8.03 1.41 8.52
N PHE A 6 -8.15 2.72 8.76
CA PHE A 6 -7.15 3.69 8.29
C PHE A 6 -5.81 3.52 9.01
N GLN A 7 -5.79 3.35 10.34
CA GLN A 7 -4.56 3.12 11.09
C GLN A 7 -3.86 1.82 10.68
N GLU A 8 -4.62 0.74 10.47
CA GLU A 8 -4.09 -0.53 9.96
C GLU A 8 -3.45 -0.36 8.58
N ASN A 9 -4.10 0.38 7.69
CA ASN A 9 -3.54 0.72 6.38
C ASN A 9 -2.23 1.52 6.50
N LEU A 10 -2.19 2.54 7.37
CA LEU A 10 -0.98 3.32 7.62
C LEU A 10 0.17 2.45 8.15
N ILE A 11 -0.11 1.59 9.15
CA ILE A 11 0.89 0.67 9.71
C ILE A 11 1.48 -0.22 8.62
N ASP A 12 0.64 -0.77 7.76
CA ASP A 12 1.08 -1.63 6.67
C ASP A 12 1.94 -0.88 5.63
N GLN A 13 1.54 0.33 5.26
CA GLN A 13 2.32 1.19 4.36
C GLN A 13 3.67 1.61 4.99
N ILE A 14 3.67 1.92 6.29
CA ILE A 14 4.90 2.23 7.03
C ILE A 14 5.83 1.01 7.03
N LYS A 15 5.30 -0.20 7.30
CA LYS A 15 6.08 -1.44 7.25
C LYS A 15 6.70 -1.67 5.87
N GLU A 16 5.95 -1.48 4.81
CA GLU A 16 6.49 -1.58 3.46
C GLU A 16 7.64 -0.59 3.21
N ALA A 17 7.47 0.67 3.63
CA ALA A 17 8.51 1.69 3.51
C ALA A 17 9.76 1.32 4.32
N GLN A 18 9.59 0.80 5.53
CA GLN A 18 10.69 0.33 6.38
C GLN A 18 11.47 -0.81 5.74
N LEU A 19 10.76 -1.81 5.22
CA LEU A 19 11.37 -2.98 4.59
C LEU A 19 12.05 -2.67 3.26
N LYS A 20 11.51 -1.73 2.47
CA LYS A 20 12.08 -1.32 1.18
C LYS A 20 13.23 -0.33 1.31
N LEU A 21 13.11 0.66 2.22
CA LEU A 21 13.93 1.86 2.25
C LEU A 21 14.71 2.02 3.56
N GLY A 22 14.43 1.22 4.57
CA GLY A 22 15.08 1.30 5.89
C GLY A 22 14.62 2.49 6.75
N PHE A 23 13.44 3.07 6.49
CA PHE A 23 12.92 4.26 7.20
C PHE A 23 12.41 3.92 8.61
N ALA A 24 13.32 3.62 9.53
CA ALA A 24 12.97 3.22 10.89
C ALA A 24 12.69 4.38 11.86
N LYS A 25 13.23 5.58 11.59
CA LYS A 25 13.21 6.73 12.51
C LYS A 25 12.93 8.07 11.81
N GLU A 26 12.49 8.04 10.57
CA GLU A 26 12.22 9.21 9.77
C GLU A 26 10.72 9.55 9.79
N THR A 27 10.40 10.82 9.55
CA THR A 27 9.03 11.23 9.22
C THR A 27 8.64 10.60 7.88
N ILE A 28 7.53 9.87 7.87
CA ILE A 28 7.02 9.22 6.66
C ILE A 28 5.92 10.07 6.06
N ARG A 29 5.94 10.21 4.73
CA ARG A 29 4.92 10.93 3.96
C ARG A 29 4.30 9.97 2.97
N LEU A 30 3.00 9.76 3.10
CA LEU A 30 2.19 8.97 2.21
C LEU A 30 1.26 9.87 1.41
N TYR A 31 0.98 9.50 0.18
CA TYR A 31 0.17 10.32 -0.73
C TYR A 31 -1.04 9.51 -1.22
N TYR A 32 -2.21 9.92 -0.82
CA TYR A 32 -3.47 9.29 -1.20
C TYR A 32 -4.26 10.18 -2.17
N PRO A 33 -4.88 9.63 -3.22
CA PRO A 33 -5.98 10.32 -3.87
C PRO A 33 -7.09 10.61 -2.83
N ALA A 34 -7.71 11.79 -2.86
CA ALA A 34 -8.77 12.15 -1.91
C ALA A 34 -9.89 11.11 -1.89
N ALA A 35 -10.30 10.61 -3.07
CA ALA A 35 -11.33 9.58 -3.18
C ALA A 35 -10.94 8.26 -2.49
N SER A 36 -9.65 7.84 -2.58
CA SER A 36 -9.16 6.63 -1.90
C SER A 36 -9.18 6.81 -0.38
N LEU A 37 -8.77 7.99 0.09
CA LEU A 37 -8.78 8.31 1.51
C LEU A 37 -10.21 8.36 2.07
N CYS A 38 -11.17 8.93 1.33
CA CYS A 38 -12.59 8.94 1.69
C CYS A 38 -13.15 7.51 1.81
N ARG A 39 -12.83 6.61 0.84
CA ARG A 39 -13.23 5.19 0.92
C ARG A 39 -12.62 4.48 2.11
N LEU A 40 -11.35 4.71 2.37
CA LEU A 40 -10.63 4.09 3.48
C LEU A 40 -11.18 4.52 4.85
N LEU A 41 -11.52 5.81 4.97
CA LEU A 41 -12.13 6.39 6.16
C LEU A 41 -13.64 6.14 6.26
N ASN A 42 -14.27 5.63 5.20
CA ASN A 42 -15.72 5.47 5.09
C ASN A 42 -16.48 6.77 5.37
N ILE A 43 -16.09 7.83 4.65
CA ILE A 43 -16.73 9.16 4.71
C ILE A 43 -17.01 9.65 3.28
N GLU A 44 -17.99 10.54 3.16
CA GLU A 44 -18.25 11.29 1.93
C GLU A 44 -17.56 12.65 2.02
N CYS A 45 -16.81 13.01 1.00
CA CYS A 45 -16.19 14.32 0.91
C CYS A 45 -16.53 15.00 -0.42
N GLN A 46 -16.69 16.32 -0.41
CA GLN A 46 -17.00 17.10 -1.59
C GLN A 46 -15.74 17.54 -2.36
N SER A 47 -14.62 17.71 -1.66
CA SER A 47 -13.34 18.08 -2.21
C SER A 47 -12.19 17.66 -1.29
N GLY A 48 -10.95 17.66 -1.83
CA GLY A 48 -9.75 17.40 -1.03
C GLY A 48 -9.53 18.43 0.07
N GLU A 49 -9.87 19.72 -0.17
CA GLU A 49 -9.78 20.79 0.82
C GLU A 49 -10.74 20.53 2.01
N ALA A 50 -11.99 20.20 1.72
CA ALA A 50 -12.98 19.90 2.75
C ALA A 50 -12.57 18.68 3.58
N LEU A 51 -11.99 17.66 2.94
CA LEU A 51 -11.46 16.48 3.63
C LEU A 51 -10.33 16.85 4.59
N VAL A 52 -9.33 17.62 4.13
CA VAL A 52 -8.22 18.07 4.98
C VAL A 52 -8.73 18.90 6.15
N GLU A 53 -9.65 19.84 5.91
CA GLU A 53 -10.24 20.65 6.96
C GLU A 53 -10.95 19.80 8.02
N GLU A 54 -11.71 18.80 7.61
CA GLU A 54 -12.39 17.86 8.53
C GLU A 54 -11.37 17.06 9.36
N LEU A 55 -10.32 16.52 8.73
CA LEU A 55 -9.32 15.69 9.41
C LEU A 55 -8.45 16.48 10.39
N GLU A 56 -8.05 17.70 10.03
CA GLU A 56 -7.20 18.55 10.88
C GLU A 56 -8.00 19.16 12.05
N ASN A 57 -9.27 19.58 11.83
CA ASN A 57 -10.12 20.17 12.86
C ASN A 57 -10.68 19.12 13.82
N GLY A 58 -10.86 17.89 13.38
CA GLY A 58 -11.43 16.81 14.17
C GLY A 58 -10.55 16.33 15.32
N ASN A 59 -9.26 16.65 15.32
CA ASN A 59 -8.26 16.15 16.28
C ASN A 59 -8.26 14.61 16.46
N GLU A 60 -8.82 13.91 15.50
CA GLU A 60 -9.14 12.48 15.63
C GLU A 60 -7.93 11.57 15.50
N PHE A 61 -6.86 12.10 14.93
CA PHE A 61 -5.58 11.41 14.73
C PHE A 61 -4.45 12.02 15.57
N LYS A 62 -4.82 12.74 16.64
CA LYS A 62 -3.90 13.13 17.71
C LYS A 62 -3.85 12.06 18.78
N ASP A 63 -2.74 12.00 19.49
CA ASP A 63 -2.50 11.04 20.58
C ASP A 63 -2.68 9.56 20.16
N THR A 64 -2.44 9.25 18.88
CA THR A 64 -2.44 7.87 18.39
C THR A 64 -1.07 7.21 18.67
N PRO A 65 -0.96 5.87 18.63
CA PRO A 65 0.34 5.20 18.67
C PRO A 65 1.28 5.62 17.52
N LEU A 66 0.74 6.16 16.44
CA LEU A 66 1.51 6.72 15.31
C LEU A 66 1.90 8.19 15.52
N GLY A 67 1.61 8.78 16.68
CA GLY A 67 1.83 10.19 16.99
C GLY A 67 0.76 11.11 16.37
N ASP A 68 1.08 12.41 16.28
CA ASP A 68 0.22 13.43 15.67
C ASP A 68 0.31 13.37 14.15
N ILE A 69 -0.62 12.67 13.52
CA ILE A 69 -0.71 12.56 12.06
C ILE A 69 -1.24 13.90 11.51
N LYS A 70 -0.58 14.42 10.46
CA LYS A 70 -0.97 15.66 9.79
C LYS A 70 -1.42 15.39 8.37
N PHE A 71 -2.39 16.17 7.93
CA PHE A 71 -2.97 16.09 6.61
C PHE A 71 -2.77 17.42 5.88
N SER A 72 -2.37 17.37 4.61
CA SER A 72 -2.26 18.55 3.77
C SER A 72 -2.62 18.23 2.33
N LEU A 73 -3.18 19.21 1.63
CA LEU A 73 -3.46 19.07 0.21
C LEU A 73 -2.17 19.22 -0.59
N CYS A 74 -1.89 18.25 -1.44
CA CYS A 74 -0.76 18.24 -2.35
C CYS A 74 -1.31 18.16 -3.78
N GLY A 75 -1.11 19.12 -4.62
CA GLY A 75 -1.66 19.30 -5.97
C GLY A 75 -2.40 18.11 -6.61
N GLY A 76 -3.44 18.37 -7.40
CA GLY A 76 -4.20 17.35 -8.12
C GLY A 76 -5.08 16.45 -7.26
N GLU A 77 -5.73 16.99 -6.24
CA GLU A 77 -6.61 16.26 -5.30
C GLU A 77 -5.93 15.11 -4.55
N ARG A 78 -4.63 15.23 -4.35
CA ARG A 78 -3.87 14.31 -3.49
C ARG A 78 -3.73 14.86 -2.09
N ILE A 79 -3.90 14.00 -1.12
CA ILE A 79 -3.69 14.30 0.30
C ILE A 79 -2.35 13.70 0.73
N GLU A 80 -1.45 14.55 1.23
CA GLU A 80 -0.27 14.11 1.95
C GLU A 80 -0.68 13.77 3.39
N VAL A 81 -0.36 12.56 3.81
CA VAL A 81 -0.50 12.09 5.19
C VAL A 81 0.90 12.00 5.78
N GLN A 82 1.21 12.89 6.70
CA GLN A 82 2.51 12.94 7.35
C GLN A 82 2.44 12.25 8.71
N ILE A 83 3.20 11.17 8.84
CA ILE A 83 3.39 10.40 10.08
C ILE A 83 4.70 10.87 10.71
N PRO A 84 4.70 11.35 11.96
CA PRO A 84 5.91 11.80 12.62
C PRO A 84 6.89 10.64 12.91
N ALA A 85 8.14 10.97 13.18
CA ALA A 85 9.20 9.99 13.39
C ALA A 85 8.89 9.00 14.53
N GLU A 86 8.23 9.45 15.60
CA GLU A 86 7.79 8.56 16.70
C GLU A 86 6.81 7.48 16.24
N GLY A 87 5.96 7.76 15.26
CA GLY A 87 5.07 6.77 14.65
C GLY A 87 5.84 5.72 13.86
N ALA A 88 6.86 6.13 13.10
CA ALA A 88 7.74 5.18 12.41
C ALA A 88 8.50 4.28 13.40
N VAL A 89 9.04 4.88 14.48
CA VAL A 89 9.69 4.13 15.58
C VAL A 89 8.74 3.14 16.22
N TYR A 90 7.51 3.59 16.55
CA TYR A 90 6.50 2.71 17.14
C TYR A 90 6.25 1.46 16.27
N VAL A 91 6.02 1.66 14.97
CA VAL A 91 5.77 0.55 14.03
C VAL A 91 6.98 -0.36 13.93
N ASN A 92 8.20 0.20 13.86
CA ASN A 92 9.43 -0.59 13.77
C ASN A 92 9.65 -1.47 15.00
N GLU A 93 9.36 -0.96 16.20
CA GLU A 93 9.66 -1.65 17.46
C GLU A 93 8.53 -2.58 17.94
N ASN A 94 7.27 -2.28 17.60
CA ASN A 94 6.11 -2.96 18.16
C ASN A 94 5.32 -3.82 17.18
N ILE A 95 5.47 -3.60 15.88
CA ILE A 95 4.74 -4.35 14.86
C ILE A 95 5.69 -5.33 14.18
N PRO A 96 5.43 -6.64 14.22
CA PRO A 96 6.27 -7.63 13.54
C PRO A 96 6.22 -7.45 12.01
N ASP A 97 7.32 -7.82 11.36
CA ASP A 97 7.38 -7.78 9.90
C ASP A 97 6.47 -8.88 9.31
N PRO A 98 5.51 -8.52 8.43
CA PRO A 98 4.64 -9.51 7.80
C PRO A 98 5.45 -10.47 6.91
N PRO A 99 5.45 -11.79 7.16
CA PRO A 99 6.33 -12.72 6.43
C PRO A 99 6.11 -12.72 4.92
N PHE A 100 4.86 -12.59 4.47
CA PHE A 100 4.54 -12.51 3.05
C PHE A 100 5.12 -11.24 2.41
N LEU A 101 4.92 -10.08 3.04
CA LEU A 101 5.45 -8.80 2.56
C LEU A 101 6.99 -8.82 2.47
N VAL A 102 7.66 -9.38 3.49
CA VAL A 102 9.12 -9.57 3.46
C VAL A 102 9.53 -10.42 2.27
N SER A 103 8.83 -11.52 2.01
CA SER A 103 9.14 -12.43 0.89
C SER A 103 8.95 -11.78 -0.46
N ILE A 104 7.87 -11.02 -0.64
CA ILE A 104 7.62 -10.25 -1.87
C ILE A 104 8.69 -9.19 -2.08
N ILE A 105 9.01 -8.38 -1.07
CA ILE A 105 10.04 -7.34 -1.18
C ILE A 105 11.40 -7.96 -1.54
N ASN A 106 11.77 -9.07 -0.91
CA ASN A 106 13.01 -9.78 -1.23
C ASN A 106 13.00 -10.34 -2.65
N LEU A 107 11.89 -10.91 -3.10
CA LEU A 107 11.76 -11.44 -4.46
C LEU A 107 12.01 -10.37 -5.52
N PHE A 108 11.45 -9.17 -5.34
CA PHE A 108 11.64 -8.06 -6.26
C PHE A 108 13.00 -7.35 -6.07
N GLY A 109 13.51 -7.26 -4.84
CA GLY A 109 14.76 -6.55 -4.49
C GLY A 109 16.02 -7.33 -4.85
N HIS A 110 16.09 -8.62 -4.57
CA HIS A 110 17.32 -9.39 -4.76
C HIS A 110 17.74 -9.58 -6.22
N ARG A 111 16.82 -9.47 -7.17
CA ARG A 111 17.11 -9.70 -8.58
C ARG A 111 17.66 -8.49 -9.33
N HIS A 112 17.60 -7.30 -8.73
CA HIS A 112 18.32 -6.14 -9.26
C HIS A 112 19.85 -6.25 -9.15
N HIS A 113 20.37 -7.17 -8.32
CA HIS A 113 21.80 -7.32 -8.05
C HIS A 113 22.42 -8.63 -8.56
N SER A 114 21.63 -9.63 -8.97
CA SER A 114 22.13 -10.89 -9.51
C SER A 114 21.82 -11.00 -11.01
N SER A 115 22.81 -10.92 -11.84
CA SER A 115 22.76 -10.81 -13.31
C SER A 115 22.32 -12.08 -14.06
N GLU A 116 21.75 -13.10 -13.42
CA GLU A 116 21.63 -14.41 -14.06
C GLU A 116 20.21 -14.89 -14.42
N LYS A 117 19.14 -14.31 -13.87
CA LYS A 117 17.77 -14.72 -14.23
C LYS A 117 16.76 -13.59 -14.03
N GLU A 118 16.05 -13.24 -15.08
CA GLU A 118 14.92 -12.29 -14.99
C GLU A 118 13.79 -12.87 -14.12
N LEU A 119 13.12 -11.99 -13.34
CA LEU A 119 11.94 -12.34 -12.56
C LEU A 119 10.78 -12.65 -13.51
N THR A 120 10.14 -13.81 -13.32
CA THR A 120 9.01 -14.25 -14.14
C THR A 120 7.72 -14.26 -13.34
N ILE A 121 6.58 -14.32 -14.03
CA ILE A 121 5.27 -14.46 -13.36
C ILE A 121 5.17 -15.78 -12.59
N GLU A 122 5.80 -16.83 -13.06
CA GLU A 122 5.84 -18.13 -12.39
C GLU A 122 6.58 -18.04 -11.06
N ASP A 123 7.67 -17.27 -10.98
CA ASP A 123 8.39 -17.04 -9.73
C ASP A 123 7.52 -16.27 -8.71
N ILE A 124 6.75 -15.30 -9.18
CA ILE A 124 5.82 -14.53 -8.35
C ILE A 124 4.67 -15.44 -7.86
N CYS A 125 4.07 -16.20 -8.77
CA CYS A 125 3.05 -17.19 -8.43
C CYS A 125 3.55 -18.23 -7.41
N ALA A 126 4.80 -18.70 -7.56
CA ALA A 126 5.40 -19.63 -6.61
C ALA A 126 5.56 -19.00 -5.22
N CYS A 127 5.89 -17.71 -5.14
CA CYS A 127 5.92 -16.98 -3.87
C CYS A 127 4.53 -16.94 -3.22
N PHE A 128 3.49 -16.53 -3.95
CA PHE A 128 2.11 -16.51 -3.43
C PHE A 128 1.69 -17.90 -2.94
N LYS A 129 1.89 -18.92 -3.77
CA LYS A 129 1.56 -20.31 -3.47
C LYS A 129 2.25 -20.83 -2.21
N SER A 130 3.46 -20.38 -1.92
CA SER A 130 4.19 -20.83 -0.73
C SER A 130 3.55 -20.38 0.58
N PHE A 131 2.68 -19.37 0.54
CA PHE A 131 1.94 -18.88 1.71
C PHE A 131 0.50 -19.35 1.77
N ASN A 132 -0.17 -19.43 0.62
CA ASN A 132 -1.54 -19.94 0.54
C ASN A 132 -1.81 -20.45 -0.89
N ASP A 133 -2.26 -21.70 -1.03
CA ASP A 133 -2.65 -22.27 -2.32
C ASP A 133 -3.90 -21.58 -2.92
N ASN A 134 -4.71 -20.91 -2.07
CA ASN A 134 -5.89 -20.14 -2.49
C ASN A 134 -5.48 -18.71 -2.87
N TYR A 135 -4.73 -18.56 -3.97
CA TYR A 135 -4.42 -17.27 -4.56
C TYR A 135 -4.97 -17.19 -5.98
N VAL A 136 -5.16 -15.99 -6.46
CA VAL A 136 -5.57 -15.66 -7.83
C VAL A 136 -4.41 -14.99 -8.54
N CYS A 137 -4.17 -15.37 -9.80
CA CYS A 137 -3.29 -14.67 -10.73
C CYS A 137 -4.06 -14.48 -12.03
N GLU A 138 -4.35 -13.24 -12.37
CA GLU A 138 -5.07 -12.88 -13.59
C GLU A 138 -4.18 -12.02 -14.48
N LYS A 139 -4.16 -12.34 -15.79
CA LYS A 139 -3.56 -11.47 -16.78
C LYS A 139 -4.48 -10.28 -17.02
N MET A 140 -3.92 -9.08 -16.96
CA MET A 140 -4.66 -7.84 -17.19
C MET A 140 -4.90 -7.62 -18.68
N GLU A 141 -5.98 -6.93 -19.01
CA GLU A 141 -6.27 -6.52 -20.38
C GLU A 141 -5.33 -5.39 -20.81
N THR A 142 -5.12 -5.24 -22.12
CA THR A 142 -4.16 -4.30 -22.73
C THR A 142 -4.44 -2.83 -22.46
N GLU A 143 -5.59 -2.49 -21.91
CA GLU A 143 -5.98 -1.10 -21.58
C GLU A 143 -5.48 -0.62 -20.22
N THR A 144 -4.91 -1.52 -19.41
CA THR A 144 -4.35 -1.17 -18.10
C THR A 144 -2.83 -0.96 -18.18
N ASP A 145 -2.28 -0.21 -17.21
CA ASP A 145 -0.84 -0.02 -17.09
C ASP A 145 -0.10 -1.25 -16.52
N PHE A 146 -0.82 -2.34 -16.21
CA PHE A 146 -0.29 -3.53 -15.57
C PHE A 146 -0.51 -4.77 -16.42
N ASP A 147 0.40 -5.76 -16.28
CA ASP A 147 0.35 -7.02 -17.02
C ASP A 147 -0.41 -8.11 -16.26
N TYR A 148 -0.31 -8.13 -14.93
CA TYR A 148 -0.95 -9.12 -14.07
C TYR A 148 -1.44 -8.49 -12.76
N VAL A 149 -2.46 -9.11 -12.17
CA VAL A 149 -2.85 -8.89 -10.78
C VAL A 149 -2.80 -10.21 -10.02
N LEU A 150 -2.25 -10.16 -8.79
CA LEU A 150 -2.26 -11.29 -7.86
C LEU A 150 -2.85 -10.85 -6.53
N TYR A 151 -3.66 -11.71 -5.92
CA TYR A 151 -4.27 -11.46 -4.62
C TYR A 151 -4.73 -12.75 -3.95
N PHE A 152 -5.01 -12.70 -2.65
CA PHE A 152 -5.65 -13.77 -1.91
C PHE A 152 -7.14 -13.46 -1.73
N PRO A 153 -8.07 -14.27 -2.27
CA PRO A 153 -9.51 -13.96 -2.24
C PRO A 153 -10.09 -13.84 -0.83
N ASP A 154 -9.52 -14.57 0.13
CA ASP A 154 -9.88 -14.54 1.55
C ASP A 154 -9.12 -13.48 2.36
N GLY A 155 -8.22 -12.71 1.73
CA GLY A 155 -7.40 -11.70 2.37
C GLY A 155 -6.31 -12.27 3.28
N GLN A 156 -5.97 -13.56 3.16
CA GLN A 156 -4.96 -14.20 3.99
C GLN A 156 -3.86 -14.85 3.16
N PRO A 157 -2.59 -14.60 3.46
CA PRO A 157 -2.03 -13.85 4.60
C PRO A 157 -1.97 -12.34 4.40
N ASP A 158 -2.43 -11.82 3.26
CA ASP A 158 -2.34 -10.42 2.88
C ASP A 158 -3.59 -10.01 2.09
N ALA A 159 -4.18 -8.85 2.39
CA ALA A 159 -5.42 -8.38 1.78
C ALA A 159 -5.22 -7.46 0.56
N TRP A 160 -3.97 -7.21 0.17
CA TRP A 160 -3.65 -6.32 -0.94
C TRP A 160 -3.71 -7.02 -2.29
N TYR A 161 -4.06 -6.23 -3.31
CA TYR A 161 -4.00 -6.59 -4.72
C TYR A 161 -2.67 -6.10 -5.29
N TYR A 162 -1.86 -7.04 -5.74
CA TYR A 162 -0.53 -6.79 -6.31
C TYR A 162 -0.62 -6.70 -7.82
N CYS A 163 -0.62 -5.48 -8.35
CA CYS A 163 -0.60 -5.22 -9.78
C CYS A 163 0.85 -5.18 -10.27
N ILE A 164 1.20 -6.10 -11.16
CA ILE A 164 2.55 -6.34 -11.63
C ILE A 164 2.72 -5.76 -13.03
N LYS A 165 3.84 -5.08 -13.26
CA LYS A 165 4.26 -4.59 -14.57
C LYS A 165 5.65 -5.11 -14.91
N PHE A 166 5.78 -5.72 -16.09
CA PHE A 166 7.06 -6.15 -16.66
C PHE A 166 7.57 -5.05 -17.60
N GLU A 167 8.71 -4.45 -17.27
CA GLU A 167 9.41 -3.47 -18.10
C GLU A 167 10.70 -4.07 -18.64
N MET A 168 11.30 -3.45 -19.67
CA MET A 168 12.45 -4.04 -20.42
C MET A 168 13.60 -4.55 -19.54
N ASN A 169 13.84 -3.96 -18.37
CA ASN A 169 14.97 -4.31 -17.50
C ASN A 169 14.59 -4.55 -16.04
N HIS A 170 13.31 -4.41 -15.68
CA HIS A 170 12.87 -4.60 -14.30
C HIS A 170 11.38 -4.95 -14.23
N VAL A 171 11.00 -5.53 -13.11
CA VAL A 171 9.62 -5.85 -12.79
C VAL A 171 9.25 -5.03 -11.56
N ILE A 172 8.14 -4.34 -11.62
CA ILE A 172 7.61 -3.54 -10.52
C ILE A 172 6.26 -4.06 -10.07
N TYR A 173 5.91 -3.78 -8.85
CA TYR A 173 4.55 -4.00 -8.36
C TYR A 173 4.01 -2.75 -7.66
N HIS A 174 2.69 -2.62 -7.73
CA HIS A 174 1.91 -1.66 -6.95
C HIS A 174 0.87 -2.42 -6.14
N ARG A 175 0.67 -2.00 -4.90
CA ARG A 175 -0.35 -2.56 -4.01
C ARG A 175 -1.56 -1.65 -3.97
N PHE A 176 -2.72 -2.22 -4.15
CA PHE A 176 -4.01 -1.53 -4.03
C PHE A 176 -4.89 -2.23 -2.99
N THR A 177 -5.70 -1.46 -2.27
CA THR A 177 -6.85 -2.06 -1.59
C THR A 177 -7.78 -2.66 -2.64
N LYS A 178 -8.66 -3.59 -2.24
CA LYS A 178 -9.65 -4.16 -3.17
C LYS A 178 -10.50 -3.07 -3.82
N GLU A 179 -10.95 -2.10 -3.03
CA GLU A 179 -11.78 -1.00 -3.48
C GLU A 179 -11.06 -0.09 -4.48
N ASP A 180 -9.80 0.23 -4.23
CA ASP A 180 -8.99 1.03 -5.16
C ASP A 180 -8.66 0.26 -6.43
N TYR A 181 -8.36 -1.04 -6.33
CA TYR A 181 -8.14 -1.88 -7.51
C TYR A 181 -9.37 -1.87 -8.42
N LEU A 182 -10.57 -2.08 -7.87
CA LEU A 182 -11.80 -2.09 -8.67
C LEU A 182 -12.10 -0.71 -9.28
N SER A 183 -11.93 0.37 -8.53
CA SER A 183 -12.29 1.71 -9.00
C SER A 183 -11.24 2.37 -9.89
N ILE A 184 -9.94 2.15 -9.63
CA ILE A 184 -8.85 2.84 -10.33
C ILE A 184 -8.28 1.98 -11.47
N VAL A 185 -8.08 0.69 -11.22
CA VAL A 185 -7.41 -0.20 -12.18
C VAL A 185 -8.42 -0.85 -13.13
N LYS A 186 -9.53 -1.37 -12.61
CA LYS A 186 -10.58 -1.97 -13.46
C LYS A 186 -11.61 -0.97 -13.98
N CYS A 187 -11.64 0.26 -13.46
CA CYS A 187 -12.66 1.26 -13.81
C CYS A 187 -14.10 0.74 -13.61
N GLU A 188 -14.31 -0.20 -12.70
CA GLU A 188 -15.62 -0.69 -12.30
C GLU A 188 -16.19 0.28 -11.26
N ILE A 189 -17.23 1.03 -11.64
CA ILE A 189 -17.93 2.01 -10.78
C ILE A 189 -19.10 1.30 -10.06
#